data_4b350f8a347b263008327da034e5beb0
#
_entry.id   4b350f8a347b263008327da034e5beb0
#
_cell.length_a   1.000
_cell.length_b   1.000
_cell.length_c   1.000
_cell.angle_alpha   90.00
_cell.angle_beta   90.00
_cell.angle_gamma   90.00
#
_symmetry.space_group_name_H-M   'P 1'
#
loop_
_entity.id
_entity.type
_entity.pdbx_description
1 polymer ?
#
loop_
_entity_poly.entity_id
_entity_poly.type
_entity_poly.pdbx_seq_one_letter_code
_entity_poly.pdbx_strand_id
1 'polypeptide(L)'
;NKPVVIKGLLKDTIADKSWTIENLKNRIGDYPIKVFNLNDKNGTSYLFPKHIMKLKEMFLLIENNSKSDYRMFVNTILKKDKKLQNELPTPTFFKCKFQLPNLLFIGGKDCIVPLHYDFIKDNGLLTQFYGRKEIILLDQSQSELLYRLPLNSISMVNLFDPDYKTYPALRKVKGIKTILNHGDTLFIPWWFYYL
;
A
#
# COMPACT_ATOMS: atom_id res chain seq x y z
N ASN A 1 -0.62 -18.75 10.99
CA ASN A 1 -0.71 -18.25 9.62
C ASN A 1 0.53 -17.42 9.34
N LYS A 2 1.03 -17.47 8.08
CA LYS A 2 2.19 -16.69 7.61
C LYS A 2 1.79 -15.85 6.42
N PRO A 3 2.48 -14.73 6.13
CA PRO A 3 2.32 -14.02 4.86
C PRO A 3 2.58 -14.96 3.68
N VAL A 4 1.80 -14.83 2.63
CA VAL A 4 1.90 -15.68 1.43
C VAL A 4 1.70 -14.83 0.18
N VAL A 5 2.58 -14.96 -0.80
CA VAL A 5 2.38 -14.41 -2.15
C VAL A 5 1.63 -15.45 -2.98
N ILE A 6 0.45 -15.08 -3.45
CA ILE A 6 -0.41 -15.89 -4.29
C ILE A 6 -0.26 -15.39 -5.73
N LYS A 7 0.25 -16.25 -6.59
CA LYS A 7 0.42 -15.95 -8.01
C LYS A 7 -0.87 -16.16 -8.77
N GLY A 8 -1.21 -15.22 -9.66
CA GLY A 8 -2.33 -15.37 -10.58
C GLY A 8 -3.72 -15.44 -9.92
N LEU A 9 -3.88 -14.97 -8.67
CA LEU A 9 -5.17 -14.99 -7.98
C LEU A 9 -6.27 -14.27 -8.74
N LEU A 10 -5.92 -13.19 -9.44
CA LEU A 10 -6.87 -12.40 -10.23
C LEU A 10 -6.90 -12.76 -11.71
N LYS A 11 -6.14 -13.77 -12.12
CA LYS A 11 -6.11 -14.19 -13.52
C LYS A 11 -7.53 -14.39 -14.04
N ASP A 12 -7.78 -13.88 -15.23
CA ASP A 12 -9.06 -13.93 -15.93
C ASP A 12 -10.22 -13.10 -15.33
N THR A 13 -10.00 -12.36 -14.25
CA THR A 13 -10.98 -11.37 -13.78
C THR A 13 -11.07 -10.20 -14.75
N ILE A 14 -12.17 -9.44 -14.66
CA ILE A 14 -12.31 -8.19 -15.43
C ILE A 14 -11.23 -7.20 -15.04
N ALA A 15 -10.92 -7.09 -13.74
CA ALA A 15 -9.86 -6.20 -13.25
C ALA A 15 -8.50 -6.54 -13.88
N ASP A 16 -8.12 -7.81 -13.92
CA ASP A 16 -6.86 -8.25 -14.52
C ASP A 16 -6.74 -7.84 -16.00
N LYS A 17 -7.84 -7.95 -16.74
CA LYS A 17 -7.86 -7.67 -18.19
C LYS A 17 -8.01 -6.19 -18.54
N SER A 18 -8.67 -5.41 -17.69
CA SER A 18 -9.11 -4.04 -18.04
C SER A 18 -8.53 -2.92 -17.18
N TRP A 19 -7.93 -3.19 -16.03
CA TRP A 19 -7.40 -2.14 -15.17
C TRP A 19 -6.02 -1.66 -15.63
N THR A 20 -5.98 -1.17 -16.85
CA THR A 20 -4.83 -0.41 -17.35
C THR A 20 -4.87 1.02 -16.83
N ILE A 21 -3.72 1.70 -16.80
CA ILE A 21 -3.66 3.12 -16.43
C ILE A 21 -4.58 3.94 -17.35
N GLU A 22 -4.55 3.68 -18.65
CA GLU A 22 -5.39 4.38 -19.63
C GLU A 22 -6.89 4.20 -19.34
N ASN A 23 -7.34 2.96 -19.11
CA ASN A 23 -8.74 2.68 -18.79
C ASN A 23 -9.18 3.37 -17.49
N LEU A 24 -8.37 3.30 -16.45
CA LEU A 24 -8.67 3.95 -15.18
C LEU A 24 -8.64 5.49 -15.31
N LYS A 25 -7.72 6.06 -16.11
CA LYS A 25 -7.71 7.50 -16.42
C LYS A 25 -9.02 7.94 -17.07
N ASN A 26 -9.52 7.19 -18.04
CA ASN A 26 -10.75 7.49 -18.75
C ASN A 26 -11.98 7.39 -17.85
N ARG A 27 -12.01 6.46 -16.92
CA ARG A 27 -13.17 6.18 -16.05
C ARG A 27 -13.22 7.07 -14.80
N ILE A 28 -12.09 7.25 -14.15
CA ILE A 28 -12.03 7.92 -12.84
C ILE A 28 -10.92 8.97 -12.73
N GLY A 29 -10.21 9.27 -13.83
CA GLY A 29 -9.03 10.14 -13.81
C GLY A 29 -9.32 11.60 -13.42
N ASP A 30 -10.52 12.11 -13.66
CA ASP A 30 -10.89 13.49 -13.34
C ASP A 30 -11.32 13.72 -11.88
N TYR A 31 -11.49 12.66 -11.11
CA TYR A 31 -11.84 12.81 -9.70
C TYR A 31 -10.68 13.38 -8.89
N PRO A 32 -10.97 14.33 -7.98
CA PRO A 32 -9.97 14.84 -7.05
C PRO A 32 -9.62 13.79 -6.02
N ILE A 33 -8.33 13.66 -5.76
CA ILE A 33 -7.76 12.78 -4.73
C ILE A 33 -6.93 13.60 -3.76
N LYS A 34 -6.90 13.15 -2.52
CA LYS A 34 -5.97 13.65 -1.52
C LYS A 34 -4.70 12.80 -1.55
N VAL A 35 -3.56 13.47 -1.63
CA VAL A 35 -2.26 12.81 -1.69
C VAL A 35 -1.36 13.25 -0.54
N PHE A 36 -0.53 12.32 -0.10
CA PHE A 36 0.50 12.55 0.90
C PHE A 36 1.82 12.85 0.19
N ASN A 37 2.62 13.72 0.79
CA ASN A 37 3.99 13.97 0.36
C ASN A 37 4.93 13.58 1.50
N LEU A 38 5.82 12.64 1.27
CA LEU A 38 6.74 12.13 2.30
C LEU A 38 7.83 13.13 2.70
N ASN A 39 8.14 14.07 1.82
CA ASN A 39 9.16 15.11 2.07
C ASN A 39 8.62 16.35 2.77
N ASP A 40 7.36 16.36 3.20
CA ASP A 40 6.84 17.47 3.97
C ASP A 40 7.50 17.49 5.37
N LYS A 41 8.50 18.34 5.52
CA LYS A 41 9.34 18.49 6.73
C LYS A 41 8.56 18.87 8.00
N ASN A 42 7.30 19.30 7.87
CA ASN A 42 6.46 19.70 9.00
C ASN A 42 5.80 18.51 9.74
N GLY A 43 6.18 17.26 9.43
CA GLY A 43 5.82 16.07 10.20
C GLY A 43 4.34 15.66 10.19
N THR A 44 3.45 16.48 9.64
CA THR A 44 2.00 16.25 9.63
C THR A 44 1.51 15.54 8.36
N SER A 45 2.34 15.44 7.33
CA SER A 45 1.97 14.86 6.03
C SER A 45 1.74 13.35 6.07
N TYR A 46 2.25 12.65 7.09
CA TYR A 46 1.97 11.22 7.28
C TYR A 46 0.56 10.92 7.75
N LEU A 47 -0.04 11.84 8.50
CA LEU A 47 -1.36 11.64 9.09
C LEU A 47 -2.46 12.35 8.29
N PHE A 48 -2.11 13.48 7.67
CA PHE A 48 -3.09 14.32 6.99
C PHE A 48 -2.59 14.71 5.59
N PRO A 49 -3.32 14.28 4.52
CA PRO A 49 -2.98 14.68 3.16
C PRO A 49 -3.25 16.18 2.98
N LYS A 50 -2.22 16.94 2.60
CA LYS A 50 -2.31 18.39 2.39
C LYS A 50 -2.55 18.79 0.93
N HIS A 51 -2.22 17.90 0.01
CA HIS A 51 -2.30 18.19 -1.41
C HIS A 51 -3.53 17.54 -2.03
N ILE A 52 -4.16 18.23 -2.95
CA ILE A 52 -5.27 17.73 -3.76
C ILE A 52 -4.83 17.82 -5.21
N MET A 53 -4.98 16.73 -5.95
CA MET A 53 -4.77 16.69 -7.40
C MET A 53 -5.80 15.77 -8.05
N LYS A 54 -5.93 15.82 -9.38
CA LYS A 54 -6.74 14.84 -10.10
C LYS A 54 -6.02 13.48 -10.15
N LEU A 55 -6.76 12.39 -10.10
CA LEU A 55 -6.18 11.06 -10.18
C LEU A 55 -5.33 10.85 -11.44
N LYS A 56 -5.73 11.44 -12.57
CA LYS A 56 -4.96 11.37 -13.82
C LYS A 56 -3.55 11.98 -13.71
N GLU A 57 -3.36 12.97 -12.84
CA GLU A 57 -2.03 13.56 -12.59
C GLU A 57 -1.11 12.59 -11.86
N MET A 58 -1.66 11.80 -10.92
CA MET A 58 -0.91 10.69 -10.30
C MET A 58 -0.51 9.63 -11.34
N PHE A 59 -1.42 9.28 -12.24
CA PHE A 59 -1.11 8.32 -13.30
C PHE A 59 0.00 8.82 -14.24
N LEU A 60 0.04 10.11 -14.56
CA LEU A 60 1.12 10.71 -15.36
C LEU A 60 2.49 10.56 -14.68
N LEU A 61 2.56 10.67 -13.34
CA LEU A 61 3.82 10.44 -12.62
C LEU A 61 4.32 8.99 -12.80
N ILE A 62 3.41 8.02 -12.86
CA ILE A 62 3.74 6.62 -13.07
C ILE A 62 4.18 6.38 -14.51
N GLU A 63 3.40 6.85 -15.49
CA GLU A 63 3.67 6.67 -16.93
C GLU A 63 5.02 7.28 -17.31
N ASN A 64 5.37 8.43 -16.77
CA ASN A 64 6.65 9.09 -16.99
C ASN A 64 7.80 8.47 -16.18
N ASN A 65 7.54 7.40 -15.43
CA ASN A 65 8.51 6.78 -14.50
C ASN A 65 9.20 7.81 -13.59
N SER A 66 8.45 8.85 -13.20
CA SER A 66 8.97 9.96 -12.41
C SER A 66 9.17 9.54 -10.96
N LYS A 67 10.34 9.83 -10.40
CA LYS A 67 10.54 9.74 -8.97
C LYS A 67 9.61 10.73 -8.29
N SER A 68 8.83 10.26 -7.32
CA SER A 68 7.83 11.10 -6.67
C SER A 68 7.59 10.65 -5.25
N ASP A 69 7.54 11.61 -4.33
CA ASP A 69 7.18 11.42 -2.93
C ASP A 69 5.67 11.48 -2.70
N TYR A 70 4.90 11.79 -3.75
CA TYR A 70 3.44 11.75 -3.69
C TYR A 70 2.92 10.33 -3.70
N ARG A 71 1.96 10.09 -2.82
CA ARG A 71 1.22 8.83 -2.76
C ARG A 71 -0.25 9.05 -2.43
N MET A 72 -1.09 8.26 -3.04
CA MET A 72 -2.48 8.09 -2.66
C MET A 72 -2.58 6.86 -1.74
N PHE A 73 -3.15 7.05 -0.57
CA PHE A 73 -3.23 6.02 0.46
C PHE A 73 -4.66 5.91 1.01
N VAL A 74 -5.11 4.69 1.28
CA VAL A 74 -6.46 4.39 1.80
C VAL A 74 -7.56 5.15 1.05
N ASN A 75 -7.61 5.00 -0.27
CA ASN A 75 -8.58 5.74 -1.08
C ASN A 75 -9.70 4.84 -1.60
N THR A 76 -10.93 5.26 -1.35
CA THR A 76 -12.15 4.56 -1.79
C THR A 76 -12.62 5.01 -3.17
N ILE A 77 -11.74 5.57 -3.99
CA ILE A 77 -12.10 6.16 -5.30
C ILE A 77 -12.77 5.15 -6.24
N LEU A 78 -12.47 3.87 -6.10
CA LEU A 78 -13.13 2.81 -6.86
C LEU A 78 -14.65 2.81 -6.68
N LYS A 79 -15.16 3.36 -5.57
CA LYS A 79 -16.61 3.53 -5.35
C LYS A 79 -17.26 4.56 -6.27
N LYS A 80 -16.47 5.44 -6.89
CA LYS A 80 -16.97 6.47 -7.82
C LYS A 80 -17.48 5.87 -9.12
N ASP A 81 -16.99 4.68 -9.47
CA ASP A 81 -17.55 3.87 -10.53
C ASP A 81 -17.96 2.50 -9.94
N LYS A 82 -19.28 2.26 -9.85
CA LYS A 82 -19.82 1.01 -9.26
C LYS A 82 -19.34 -0.25 -9.97
N LYS A 83 -19.04 -0.16 -11.26
CA LYS A 83 -18.52 -1.28 -12.04
C LYS A 83 -17.15 -1.69 -11.54
N LEU A 84 -16.26 -0.74 -11.22
CA LEU A 84 -14.91 -1.04 -10.71
C LEU A 84 -14.91 -1.89 -9.45
N GLN A 85 -15.85 -1.66 -8.53
CA GLN A 85 -15.98 -2.48 -7.31
C GLN A 85 -16.29 -3.94 -7.62
N ASN A 86 -17.11 -4.18 -8.65
CA ASN A 86 -17.57 -5.52 -9.03
C ASN A 86 -16.55 -6.25 -9.94
N GLU A 87 -15.65 -5.52 -10.58
CA GLU A 87 -14.60 -6.07 -11.46
C GLU A 87 -13.49 -6.79 -10.69
N LEU A 88 -13.37 -6.48 -9.39
CA LEU A 88 -12.41 -7.10 -8.47
C LEU A 88 -13.17 -7.89 -7.39
N PRO A 89 -13.53 -9.15 -7.64
CA PRO A 89 -14.26 -9.95 -6.67
C PRO A 89 -13.34 -10.33 -5.50
N THR A 90 -13.91 -10.33 -4.29
CA THR A 90 -13.23 -10.91 -3.13
C THR A 90 -13.15 -12.43 -3.30
N PRO A 91 -11.96 -13.05 -3.17
CA PRO A 91 -11.83 -14.49 -3.28
C PRO A 91 -12.68 -15.23 -2.23
N THR A 92 -13.33 -16.32 -2.62
CA THR A 92 -14.26 -17.06 -1.74
C THR A 92 -13.61 -17.68 -0.50
N PHE A 93 -12.30 -17.97 -0.57
CA PHE A 93 -11.53 -18.48 0.56
C PHE A 93 -11.16 -17.40 1.58
N PHE A 94 -11.21 -16.12 1.17
CA PHE A 94 -10.83 -15.00 2.02
C PHE A 94 -12.03 -14.56 2.85
N LYS A 95 -11.97 -14.89 4.15
CA LYS A 95 -12.98 -14.47 5.13
C LYS A 95 -12.39 -13.36 5.98
N CYS A 96 -13.01 -12.20 5.98
CA CYS A 96 -12.68 -11.06 6.85
C CYS A 96 -13.87 -10.77 7.78
N LYS A 97 -13.58 -10.21 8.95
CA LYS A 97 -14.61 -9.81 9.92
C LYS A 97 -15.39 -8.60 9.43
N PHE A 98 -14.71 -7.71 8.74
CA PHE A 98 -15.26 -6.47 8.21
C PHE A 98 -15.06 -6.44 6.70
N GLN A 99 -16.17 -6.42 5.97
CA GLN A 99 -16.11 -6.27 4.51
C GLN A 99 -15.88 -4.79 4.17
N LEU A 100 -14.62 -4.40 4.12
CA LEU A 100 -14.25 -3.08 3.64
C LEU A 100 -14.34 -3.01 2.10
N PRO A 101 -14.65 -1.83 1.55
CA PRO A 101 -14.56 -1.65 0.11
C PRO A 101 -13.12 -1.81 -0.37
N ASN A 102 -12.96 -2.24 -1.62
CA ASN A 102 -11.66 -2.26 -2.24
C ASN A 102 -11.03 -0.86 -2.22
N LEU A 103 -9.80 -0.79 -1.74
CA LEU A 103 -9.02 0.44 -1.64
C LEU A 103 -7.99 0.48 -2.76
N LEU A 104 -7.77 1.66 -3.33
CA LEU A 104 -6.71 1.88 -4.30
C LEU A 104 -5.54 2.63 -3.66
N PHE A 105 -4.33 2.11 -3.88
CA PHE A 105 -3.07 2.69 -3.43
C PHE A 105 -2.22 3.00 -4.66
N ILE A 106 -1.70 4.20 -4.75
CA ILE A 106 -0.85 4.63 -5.86
C ILE A 106 0.34 5.40 -5.29
N GLY A 107 1.54 5.06 -5.73
CA GLY A 107 2.76 5.79 -5.44
C GLY A 107 3.61 5.94 -6.70
N GLY A 108 4.37 7.01 -6.80
CA GLY A 108 5.38 7.17 -7.84
C GLY A 108 6.56 6.23 -7.64
N LYS A 109 7.51 6.28 -8.56
CA LYS A 109 8.77 5.52 -8.46
C LYS A 109 9.49 5.86 -7.16
N ASP A 110 10.03 4.84 -6.51
CA ASP A 110 10.79 4.93 -5.24
C ASP A 110 10.00 5.54 -4.07
N CYS A 111 8.67 5.61 -4.17
CA CYS A 111 7.83 6.07 -3.07
C CYS A 111 7.81 5.02 -1.96
N ILE A 112 8.17 5.44 -0.75
CA ILE A 112 8.19 4.58 0.44
C ILE A 112 6.92 4.82 1.28
N VAL A 113 6.31 3.75 1.76
CA VAL A 113 5.27 3.79 2.78
C VAL A 113 5.94 3.57 4.14
N PRO A 114 5.65 4.35 5.19
CA PRO A 114 6.22 4.09 6.52
C PRO A 114 5.86 2.70 7.02
N LEU A 115 6.76 2.10 7.78
CA LEU A 115 6.52 0.84 8.45
C LEU A 115 5.30 0.97 9.37
N HIS A 116 4.29 0.14 9.17
CA HIS A 116 3.04 0.18 9.94
C HIS A 116 2.38 -1.20 10.02
N TYR A 117 1.40 -1.33 10.89
CA TYR A 117 0.41 -2.39 10.85
C TYR A 117 -0.99 -1.78 10.78
N ASP A 118 -1.95 -2.50 10.23
CA ASP A 118 -3.31 -2.04 10.16
C ASP A 118 -3.99 -2.09 11.54
N PHE A 119 -4.64 -0.99 11.94
CA PHE A 119 -5.39 -0.92 13.20
C PHE A 119 -6.56 -1.90 13.25
N ILE A 120 -7.14 -2.18 12.09
CA ILE A 120 -8.21 -3.15 11.96
C ILE A 120 -7.55 -4.53 12.11
N LYS A 121 -7.84 -5.20 13.21
CA LYS A 121 -7.32 -6.56 13.46
C LYS A 121 -7.99 -7.57 12.52
N ASP A 122 -7.76 -7.39 11.23
CA ASP A 122 -8.24 -8.24 10.15
C ASP A 122 -7.15 -8.47 9.11
N ASN A 123 -7.24 -9.60 8.41
CA ASN A 123 -6.26 -9.94 7.40
C ASN A 123 -6.44 -9.08 6.15
N GLY A 124 -5.34 -8.81 5.44
CA GLY A 124 -5.34 -8.04 4.21
C GLY A 124 -4.99 -8.88 2.98
N LEU A 125 -5.54 -8.49 1.84
CA LEU A 125 -5.08 -8.91 0.51
C LEU A 125 -4.60 -7.68 -0.24
N LEU A 126 -3.33 -7.66 -0.59
CA LEU A 126 -2.72 -6.59 -1.37
C LEU A 126 -2.34 -7.10 -2.75
N THR A 127 -3.00 -6.61 -3.79
CA THR A 127 -2.74 -7.00 -5.18
C THR A 127 -2.01 -5.90 -5.92
N GLN A 128 -0.96 -6.26 -6.65
CA GLN A 128 -0.18 -5.34 -7.47
C GLN A 128 -0.69 -5.34 -8.90
N PHE A 129 -1.29 -4.23 -9.34
CA PHE A 129 -1.84 -4.09 -10.70
C PHE A 129 -0.88 -3.44 -11.71
N TYR A 130 0.05 -2.60 -11.25
CA TYR A 130 0.97 -1.92 -12.16
C TYR A 130 2.33 -1.74 -11.51
N GLY A 131 3.37 -1.97 -12.29
CA GLY A 131 4.75 -1.85 -11.80
C GLY A 131 5.11 -2.98 -10.81
N ARG A 132 6.01 -2.65 -9.90
CA ARG A 132 6.60 -3.56 -8.95
C ARG A 132 6.63 -2.93 -7.56
N LYS A 133 6.32 -3.70 -6.53
CA LYS A 133 6.39 -3.24 -5.13
C LYS A 133 7.30 -4.16 -4.34
N GLU A 134 8.28 -3.60 -3.67
CA GLU A 134 9.08 -4.29 -2.67
C GLU A 134 8.42 -4.12 -1.30
N ILE A 135 8.32 -5.21 -0.54
CA ILE A 135 7.64 -5.22 0.77
C ILE A 135 8.54 -5.93 1.77
N ILE A 136 8.71 -5.32 2.94
CA ILE A 136 9.32 -5.93 4.12
C ILE A 136 8.23 -6.20 5.13
N LEU A 137 8.19 -7.43 5.63
CA LEU A 137 7.19 -7.93 6.58
C LEU A 137 7.89 -8.33 7.88
N LEU A 138 7.36 -7.86 9.01
CA LEU A 138 7.89 -8.13 10.33
C LEU A 138 6.77 -8.62 11.26
N ASP A 139 7.07 -9.64 12.05
CA ASP A 139 6.15 -10.12 13.07
C ASP A 139 5.99 -9.08 14.19
N GLN A 140 4.76 -8.91 14.71
CA GLN A 140 4.46 -7.94 15.77
C GLN A 140 5.17 -8.25 17.10
N SER A 141 5.65 -9.46 17.31
CA SER A 141 6.48 -9.77 18.49
C SER A 141 7.75 -8.93 18.58
N GLN A 142 8.16 -8.31 17.48
CA GLN A 142 9.33 -7.43 17.40
C GLN A 142 9.01 -5.94 17.64
N SER A 143 7.78 -5.59 18.01
CA SER A 143 7.31 -4.20 18.17
C SER A 143 8.23 -3.30 18.99
N GLU A 144 8.82 -3.83 20.05
CA GLU A 144 9.76 -3.09 20.93
C GLU A 144 11.07 -2.70 20.22
N LEU A 145 11.45 -3.45 19.18
CA LEU A 145 12.65 -3.18 18.39
C LEU A 145 12.43 -2.13 17.29
N LEU A 146 11.16 -1.79 17.01
CA LEU A 146 10.76 -1.01 15.83
C LEU A 146 10.54 0.48 16.12
N TYR A 147 10.77 0.94 17.36
CA TYR A 147 10.63 2.36 17.73
C TYR A 147 9.28 2.95 17.29
N ARG A 148 8.21 2.20 17.54
CA ARG A 148 6.86 2.61 17.19
C ARG A 148 6.47 3.90 17.90
N LEU A 149 5.74 4.78 17.21
CA LEU A 149 5.17 5.97 17.83
C LEU A 149 4.13 5.59 18.90
N PRO A 150 4.12 6.29 20.05
CA PRO A 150 3.13 6.06 21.08
C PRO A 150 1.70 6.22 20.53
N LEU A 151 0.81 5.32 20.93
CA LEU A 151 -0.62 5.32 20.53
C LEU A 151 -0.85 5.31 19.02
N ASN A 152 0.10 4.80 18.24
CA ASN A 152 0.07 4.76 16.79
C ASN A 152 0.48 3.38 16.27
N SER A 153 0.07 3.04 15.02
CA SER A 153 0.50 1.83 14.32
C SER A 153 1.77 2.04 13.49
N ILE A 154 2.28 3.26 13.43
CA ILE A 154 3.40 3.65 12.56
C ILE A 154 4.71 3.62 13.32
N SER A 155 5.75 3.15 12.66
CA SER A 155 7.14 3.30 13.08
C SER A 155 7.86 4.25 12.11
N MET A 156 8.70 5.11 12.66
CA MET A 156 9.45 6.10 11.88
C MET A 156 10.77 5.58 11.33
N VAL A 157 11.11 4.31 11.61
CA VAL A 157 12.35 3.73 11.11
C VAL A 157 12.25 3.41 9.63
N ASN A 158 13.32 3.68 8.87
CA ASN A 158 13.46 3.26 7.49
C ASN A 158 14.26 1.95 7.44
N LEU A 159 13.61 0.85 7.05
CA LEU A 159 14.29 -0.45 6.96
C LEU A 159 15.02 -0.66 5.63
N PHE A 160 14.83 0.21 4.65
CA PHE A 160 15.61 0.19 3.41
C PHE A 160 16.98 0.90 3.58
N ASP A 161 17.04 1.86 4.50
CA ASP A 161 18.26 2.59 4.88
C ASP A 161 18.25 2.80 6.39
N PRO A 162 18.59 1.78 7.20
CA PRO A 162 18.43 1.80 8.62
C PRO A 162 19.53 2.61 9.32
N ASP A 163 19.15 3.63 10.07
CA ASP A 163 20.04 4.37 10.95
C ASP A 163 20.29 3.58 12.25
N TYR A 164 21.27 2.71 12.23
CA TYR A 164 21.66 1.91 13.40
C TYR A 164 22.33 2.72 14.51
N LYS A 165 22.71 3.97 14.28
CA LYS A 165 23.26 4.85 15.32
C LYS A 165 22.14 5.39 16.18
N THR A 166 21.09 5.91 15.57
CA THR A 166 19.91 6.43 16.25
C THR A 166 19.01 5.30 16.77
N TYR A 167 18.91 4.20 16.02
CA TYR A 167 18.02 3.07 16.29
C TYR A 167 18.78 1.75 16.42
N PRO A 168 19.62 1.56 17.47
CA PRO A 168 20.52 0.39 17.57
C PRO A 168 19.80 -0.93 17.68
N ALA A 169 18.56 -0.99 18.21
CA ALA A 169 17.78 -2.22 18.33
C ALA A 169 17.39 -2.81 16.96
N LEU A 170 17.40 -2.02 15.89
CA LEU A 170 17.13 -2.50 14.51
C LEU A 170 18.12 -3.58 14.05
N ARG A 171 19.33 -3.66 14.64
CA ARG A 171 20.30 -4.74 14.35
C ARG A 171 19.78 -6.13 14.70
N LYS A 172 18.79 -6.22 15.59
CA LYS A 172 18.17 -7.48 16.04
C LYS A 172 16.91 -7.84 15.28
N VAL A 173 16.40 -6.91 14.45
CA VAL A 173 15.16 -7.09 13.69
C VAL A 173 15.36 -8.15 12.61
N LYS A 174 14.39 -9.06 12.51
CA LYS A 174 14.34 -10.11 11.48
C LYS A 174 13.05 -9.96 10.68
N GLY A 175 13.16 -9.89 9.39
CA GLY A 175 12.03 -9.70 8.50
C GLY A 175 12.05 -10.60 7.29
N ILE A 176 10.95 -10.62 6.58
CA ILE A 176 10.79 -11.27 5.27
C ILE A 176 10.69 -10.17 4.23
N LYS A 177 11.55 -10.21 3.24
CA LYS A 177 11.49 -9.31 2.09
C LYS A 177 10.89 -10.05 0.90
N THR A 178 9.95 -9.42 0.23
CA THR A 178 9.32 -9.96 -0.98
C THR A 178 9.12 -8.87 -2.02
N ILE A 179 8.95 -9.28 -3.27
CA ILE A 179 8.63 -8.39 -4.39
C ILE A 179 7.32 -8.86 -4.98
N LEU A 180 6.37 -7.95 -5.12
CA LEU A 180 5.14 -8.16 -5.87
C LEU A 180 5.29 -7.59 -7.26
N ASN A 181 5.12 -8.41 -8.27
CA ASN A 181 5.00 -8.01 -9.65
C ASN A 181 3.52 -7.88 -10.04
N HIS A 182 3.24 -7.40 -11.25
CA HIS A 182 1.88 -7.36 -11.78
C HIS A 182 1.17 -8.71 -11.62
N GLY A 183 -0.05 -8.69 -11.10
CA GLY A 183 -0.88 -9.87 -10.86
C GLY A 183 -0.59 -10.64 -9.57
N ASP A 184 0.49 -10.32 -8.85
CA ASP A 184 0.77 -10.93 -7.55
C ASP A 184 -0.14 -10.36 -6.47
N THR A 185 -0.64 -11.24 -5.60
CA THR A 185 -1.42 -10.87 -4.42
C THR A 185 -0.72 -11.35 -3.16
N LEU A 186 -0.47 -10.44 -2.23
CA LEU A 186 0.08 -10.76 -0.92
C LEU A 186 -1.05 -10.89 0.10
N PHE A 187 -1.15 -12.04 0.75
CA PHE A 187 -1.92 -12.20 1.97
C PHE A 187 -1.08 -11.71 3.16
N ILE A 188 -1.62 -10.76 3.92
CA ILE A 188 -0.98 -10.17 5.10
C ILE A 188 -1.83 -10.52 6.32
N PRO A 189 -1.35 -11.37 7.24
CA PRO A 189 -2.00 -11.57 8.52
C PRO A 189 -1.98 -10.27 9.36
N TRP A 190 -3.04 -10.00 10.11
CA TRP A 190 -3.20 -8.75 10.87
C TRP A 190 -2.11 -8.46 11.90
N TRP A 191 -1.32 -9.44 12.29
CA TRP A 191 -0.21 -9.28 13.25
C TRP A 191 1.16 -9.05 12.58
N PHE A 192 1.19 -8.63 11.34
CA PHE A 192 2.42 -8.24 10.67
C PHE A 192 2.51 -6.72 10.50
N TYR A 193 3.71 -6.18 10.75
CA TYR A 193 4.12 -4.88 10.24
C TYR A 193 4.55 -5.04 8.79
N TYR A 194 4.32 -4.01 7.98
CA TYR A 194 4.80 -3.97 6.60
C TYR A 194 5.08 -2.54 6.13
N LEU A 195 5.98 -2.41 5.17
CA LEU A 195 6.32 -1.18 4.48
C LEU A 195 6.56 -1.46 3.00
#